data_7dd84d18ef07c24b388991d9b70f8f98
#
_entry.id   7dd84d18ef07c24b388991d9b70f8f98
#
_cell.length_a   1.000
_cell.length_b   1.000
_cell.length_c   1.000
_cell.angle_alpha   90.00
_cell.angle_beta   90.00
_cell.angle_gamma   90.00
#
_symmetry.space_group_name_H-M   'P 1'
#
loop_
_entity.id
_entity.type
_entity.pdbx_description
1 polymer ?
#
loop_
_entity_poly.entity_id
_entity_poly.type
_entity_poly.pdbx_seq_one_letter_code
_entity_poly.pdbx_strand_id
1 'polypeptide(L)'
;AVSIAVGLILFEGGLSLRLREMEGQQRVLWLLVTVGVLITCAIGAVVTSIFTDLSRGMAVLTGSILVVSGPTVVGPLLALVRPSRSVASILKWESIVIDPIGALLAVITFEVLLLGGGDILADMTQFIIVGLLVGAAIAFAASEALRHHWVPEHLQPLFGLSIALFAFMIADSLAQESGLLATTVLGFTLANQTRARTEHIVQFSEVVRVLLIGVLFIILSARLTTEQLRVDLPGAIALILALVLIARPLAVAASTWRSKLSWQERSLLAGVAPRGIVAASVASVFALELQHEGVAGAEELTPLVFAVIVGTVAIYGLGMGPLARRLGLAEKHQEGCLILGAGTVERAIGDALADSGVAVVMATTNRQDHYEARMAGRRTFYGNVLARDVDLDLDLAGIGRLLALTPNDDVNTLASTRFSPTFGGAE
;
A
#
# COMPACT_ATOMS: atom_id res chain seq x y z
N ALA A 1 13.97 15.17 -8.47
CA ALA A 1 12.97 15.67 -7.51
C ALA A 1 11.80 14.67 -7.37
N VAL A 2 11.24 14.20 -8.50
CA VAL A 2 10.09 13.25 -8.47
C VAL A 2 10.52 11.93 -7.84
N SER A 3 11.64 11.33 -8.23
CA SER A 3 12.17 10.07 -7.68
C SER A 3 12.40 10.14 -6.16
N ILE A 4 12.91 11.27 -5.67
CA ILE A 4 13.08 11.51 -4.22
C ILE A 4 11.73 11.51 -3.50
N ALA A 5 10.72 12.19 -4.05
CA ALA A 5 9.40 12.24 -3.44
C ALA A 5 8.75 10.84 -3.42
N VAL A 6 8.92 10.05 -4.49
CA VAL A 6 8.50 8.65 -4.54
C VAL A 6 9.24 7.82 -3.48
N GLY A 7 10.56 7.99 -3.32
CA GLY A 7 11.33 7.32 -2.29
C GLY A 7 10.82 7.61 -0.87
N LEU A 8 10.45 8.87 -0.58
CA LEU A 8 9.84 9.22 0.72
C LEU A 8 8.45 8.59 0.92
N ILE A 9 7.64 8.50 -0.14
CA ILE A 9 6.35 7.81 -0.10
C ILE A 9 6.55 6.31 0.18
N LEU A 10 7.56 5.69 -0.46
CA LEU A 10 7.88 4.29 -0.23
C LEU A 10 8.48 4.03 1.15
N PHE A 11 9.23 4.97 1.70
CA PHE A 11 9.68 4.91 3.09
C PHE A 11 8.50 4.85 4.06
N GLU A 12 7.51 5.73 3.91
CA GLU A 12 6.29 5.70 4.72
C GLU A 12 5.49 4.41 4.46
N GLY A 13 5.37 4.00 3.20
CA GLY A 13 4.79 2.71 2.84
C GLY A 13 5.46 1.56 3.60
N GLY A 14 6.79 1.49 3.59
CA GLY A 14 7.57 0.53 4.37
C GLY A 14 7.28 0.59 5.86
N LEU A 15 7.22 1.81 6.44
CA LEU A 15 6.86 2.01 7.87
C LEU A 15 5.46 1.48 8.23
N SER A 16 4.58 1.40 7.26
CA SER A 16 3.21 0.89 7.45
C SER A 16 3.11 -0.63 7.37
N LEU A 17 4.15 -1.34 6.90
CA LEU A 17 4.15 -2.79 6.70
C LEU A 17 4.56 -3.54 7.98
N ARG A 18 3.61 -4.20 8.62
CA ARG A 18 3.87 -5.04 9.80
C ARG A 18 3.76 -6.52 9.44
N LEU A 19 4.80 -7.30 9.71
CA LEU A 19 4.87 -8.75 9.39
C LEU A 19 3.68 -9.54 9.97
N ARG A 20 3.20 -9.16 11.15
CA ARG A 20 2.05 -9.82 11.79
C ARG A 20 0.73 -9.67 11.00
N GLU A 21 0.61 -8.62 10.17
CA GLU A 21 -0.58 -8.43 9.32
C GLU A 21 -0.65 -9.46 8.19
N MET A 22 0.48 -10.08 7.83
CA MET A 22 0.62 -11.02 6.71
C MET A 22 0.41 -12.49 7.09
N GLU A 23 0.16 -12.80 8.36
CA GLU A 23 -0.01 -14.19 8.79
C GLU A 23 -1.13 -14.90 8.02
N GLY A 24 -0.75 -15.95 7.30
CA GLY A 24 -1.64 -16.76 6.47
C GLY A 24 -1.85 -16.29 5.02
N GLN A 25 -1.37 -15.11 4.62
CA GLN A 25 -1.55 -14.55 3.27
C GLN A 25 -0.25 -14.44 2.45
N GLN A 26 0.90 -14.78 3.03
CA GLN A 26 2.23 -14.64 2.41
C GLN A 26 2.32 -15.25 1.02
N ARG A 27 1.77 -16.46 0.83
CA ARG A 27 1.80 -17.15 -0.47
C ARG A 27 1.07 -16.38 -1.57
N VAL A 28 -0.09 -15.82 -1.26
CA VAL A 28 -0.89 -15.05 -2.22
C VAL A 28 -0.12 -13.81 -2.65
N LEU A 29 0.47 -13.09 -1.68
CA LEU A 29 1.30 -11.93 -1.97
C LEU A 29 2.47 -12.28 -2.89
N TRP A 30 3.29 -13.28 -2.52
CA TRP A 30 4.45 -13.65 -3.33
C TRP A 30 4.07 -14.06 -4.76
N LEU A 31 2.95 -14.75 -4.94
CA LEU A 31 2.45 -15.09 -6.27
C LEU A 31 1.94 -13.86 -7.03
N LEU A 32 1.33 -12.89 -6.36
CA LEU A 32 0.90 -11.64 -7.00
C LEU A 32 2.08 -10.81 -7.48
N VAL A 33 3.13 -10.67 -6.66
CA VAL A 33 4.30 -9.85 -7.01
C VAL A 33 5.32 -10.59 -7.90
N THR A 34 5.10 -11.86 -8.22
CA THR A 34 5.91 -12.62 -9.17
C THR A 34 5.10 -13.03 -10.39
N VAL A 35 4.24 -14.02 -10.27
CA VAL A 35 3.40 -14.50 -11.38
C VAL A 35 2.44 -13.44 -11.88
N GLY A 36 1.82 -12.67 -10.97
CA GLY A 36 0.93 -11.56 -11.31
C GLY A 36 1.64 -10.45 -12.09
N VAL A 37 2.88 -10.14 -11.72
CA VAL A 37 3.75 -9.19 -12.43
C VAL A 37 4.00 -9.66 -13.87
N LEU A 38 4.42 -10.92 -14.06
CA LEU A 38 4.68 -11.47 -15.38
C LEU A 38 3.43 -11.49 -16.27
N ILE A 39 2.28 -11.87 -15.72
CA ILE A 39 1.00 -11.85 -16.45
C ILE A 39 0.66 -10.42 -16.87
N THR A 40 0.78 -9.46 -15.97
CA THR A 40 0.44 -8.06 -16.24
C THR A 40 1.37 -7.47 -17.29
N CYS A 41 2.69 -7.69 -17.16
CA CYS A 41 3.69 -7.25 -18.11
C CYS A 41 3.44 -7.83 -19.50
N ALA A 42 3.23 -9.16 -19.60
CA ALA A 42 2.99 -9.83 -20.85
C ALA A 42 1.71 -9.33 -21.56
N ILE A 43 0.59 -9.20 -20.83
CA ILE A 43 -0.66 -8.68 -21.39
C ILE A 43 -0.51 -7.23 -21.79
N GLY A 44 0.13 -6.39 -20.96
CA GLY A 44 0.42 -5.01 -21.28
C GLY A 44 1.24 -4.88 -22.55
N ALA A 45 2.34 -5.64 -22.67
CA ALA A 45 3.19 -5.65 -23.86
C ALA A 45 2.46 -6.10 -25.13
N VAL A 46 1.69 -7.20 -25.05
CA VAL A 46 0.93 -7.73 -26.19
C VAL A 46 -0.11 -6.73 -26.65
N VAL A 47 -0.90 -6.17 -25.74
CA VAL A 47 -1.95 -5.21 -26.12
C VAL A 47 -1.36 -3.92 -26.68
N THR A 48 -0.29 -3.40 -26.07
CA THR A 48 0.43 -2.25 -26.63
C THR A 48 0.93 -2.54 -28.04
N SER A 49 1.55 -3.70 -28.28
CA SER A 49 2.07 -4.05 -29.62
C SER A 49 0.99 -4.26 -30.71
N ILE A 50 -0.27 -4.53 -30.31
CA ILE A 50 -1.37 -4.76 -31.26
C ILE A 50 -2.15 -3.47 -31.52
N PHE A 51 -2.35 -2.63 -30.50
CA PHE A 51 -3.25 -1.50 -30.55
C PHE A 51 -2.54 -0.13 -30.61
N THR A 52 -1.21 -0.11 -30.60
CA THR A 52 -0.41 1.12 -30.77
C THR A 52 0.66 0.89 -31.83
N ASP A 53 1.15 1.97 -32.43
CA ASP A 53 2.23 1.93 -33.44
C ASP A 53 3.64 1.83 -32.82
N LEU A 54 3.72 1.55 -31.51
CA LEU A 54 4.99 1.44 -30.78
C LEU A 54 5.76 0.17 -31.17
N SER A 55 7.07 0.29 -31.24
CA SER A 55 7.96 -0.86 -31.49
C SER A 55 7.78 -1.95 -30.42
N ARG A 56 8.14 -3.20 -30.74
CA ARG A 56 8.03 -4.32 -29.79
C ARG A 56 8.79 -4.06 -28.49
N GLY A 57 9.97 -3.44 -28.56
CA GLY A 57 10.75 -3.07 -27.36
C GLY A 57 10.01 -2.05 -26.50
N MET A 58 9.46 -1.01 -27.13
CA MET A 58 8.63 -0.01 -26.45
C MET A 58 7.35 -0.61 -25.85
N ALA A 59 6.75 -1.58 -26.52
CA ALA A 59 5.58 -2.27 -26.01
C ALA A 59 5.89 -3.10 -24.74
N VAL A 60 7.06 -3.77 -24.71
CA VAL A 60 7.51 -4.50 -23.52
C VAL A 60 7.85 -3.53 -22.38
N LEU A 61 8.51 -2.41 -22.69
CA LEU A 61 8.80 -1.35 -21.72
C LEU A 61 7.51 -0.77 -21.12
N THR A 62 6.51 -0.48 -21.95
CA THR A 62 5.19 -0.02 -21.49
C THR A 62 4.53 -1.05 -20.58
N GLY A 63 4.57 -2.33 -20.98
CA GLY A 63 4.05 -3.43 -20.15
C GLY A 63 4.75 -3.53 -18.79
N SER A 64 6.06 -3.39 -18.73
CA SER A 64 6.84 -3.46 -17.49
C SER A 64 6.58 -2.26 -16.57
N ILE A 65 6.49 -1.04 -17.10
CA ILE A 65 6.12 0.15 -16.34
C ILE A 65 4.71 0.02 -15.75
N LEU A 66 3.77 -0.51 -16.53
CA LEU A 66 2.37 -0.66 -16.11
C LEU A 66 2.13 -1.82 -15.12
N VAL A 67 3.14 -2.57 -14.73
CA VAL A 67 3.04 -3.53 -13.62
C VAL A 67 2.80 -2.82 -12.29
N VAL A 68 3.42 -1.68 -12.08
CA VAL A 68 3.41 -0.93 -10.83
C VAL A 68 1.99 -0.52 -10.41
N SER A 69 1.56 -0.88 -9.21
CA SER A 69 0.29 -0.45 -8.60
C SER A 69 0.60 0.31 -7.30
N GLY A 70 0.51 1.64 -7.35
CA GLY A 70 1.03 2.47 -6.27
C GLY A 70 0.18 2.50 -4.99
N PRO A 71 0.81 2.53 -3.80
CA PRO A 71 0.13 2.68 -2.51
C PRO A 71 -0.59 4.03 -2.38
N THR A 72 -0.20 5.01 -3.19
CA THR A 72 -0.77 6.35 -3.25
C THR A 72 -2.25 6.38 -3.60
N VAL A 73 -2.72 5.39 -4.36
CA VAL A 73 -4.12 5.25 -4.77
C VAL A 73 -4.80 4.14 -3.96
N VAL A 74 -4.12 3.04 -3.69
CA VAL A 74 -4.68 1.91 -2.94
C VAL A 74 -5.01 2.32 -1.50
N GLY A 75 -4.16 3.09 -0.82
CA GLY A 75 -4.39 3.53 0.56
C GLY A 75 -5.71 4.29 0.75
N PRO A 76 -5.98 5.39 0.02
CA PRO A 76 -7.27 6.09 0.07
C PRO A 76 -8.47 5.21 -0.28
N LEU A 77 -8.33 4.29 -1.26
CA LEU A 77 -9.41 3.36 -1.62
C LEU A 77 -9.73 2.39 -0.48
N LEU A 78 -8.71 1.84 0.20
CA LEU A 78 -8.89 0.99 1.37
C LEU A 78 -9.55 1.73 2.52
N ALA A 79 -9.16 2.98 2.77
CA ALA A 79 -9.76 3.83 3.79
C ALA A 79 -11.24 4.13 3.50
N LEU A 80 -11.61 4.30 2.22
CA LEU A 80 -12.99 4.58 1.80
C LEU A 80 -13.89 3.34 1.89
N VAL A 81 -13.39 2.17 1.46
CA VAL A 81 -14.22 0.94 1.30
C VAL A 81 -14.16 0.06 2.54
N ARG A 82 -13.04 0.10 3.27
CA ARG A 82 -12.78 -0.72 4.46
C ARG A 82 -13.15 -2.19 4.24
N PRO A 83 -12.48 -2.89 3.32
CA PRO A 83 -12.78 -4.29 3.04
C PRO A 83 -12.30 -5.19 4.18
N SER A 84 -12.60 -6.51 4.09
CA SER A 84 -12.10 -7.48 5.06
C SER A 84 -10.59 -7.35 5.29
N ARG A 85 -10.12 -7.63 6.51
CA ARG A 85 -8.71 -7.51 6.91
C ARG A 85 -7.77 -8.24 5.96
N SER A 86 -8.16 -9.44 5.50
CA SER A 86 -7.37 -10.23 4.54
C SER A 86 -7.14 -9.50 3.23
N VAL A 87 -8.20 -8.92 2.65
CA VAL A 87 -8.14 -8.17 1.39
C VAL A 87 -7.34 -6.88 1.57
N ALA A 88 -7.61 -6.14 2.66
CA ALA A 88 -6.91 -4.90 2.97
C ALA A 88 -5.40 -5.12 3.10
N SER A 89 -5.00 -6.16 3.85
CA SER A 89 -3.59 -6.51 4.06
C SER A 89 -2.92 -6.89 2.74
N ILE A 90 -3.53 -7.77 1.93
CA ILE A 90 -2.96 -8.18 0.64
C ILE A 90 -2.76 -6.97 -0.28
N LEU A 91 -3.79 -6.13 -0.46
CA LEU A 91 -3.72 -4.97 -1.35
C LEU A 91 -2.69 -3.93 -0.86
N LYS A 92 -2.62 -3.68 0.45
CA LYS A 92 -1.64 -2.78 1.06
C LYS A 92 -0.21 -3.27 0.81
N TRP A 93 0.06 -4.53 1.12
CA TRP A 93 1.39 -5.13 0.93
C TRP A 93 1.77 -5.22 -0.55
N GLU A 94 0.85 -5.67 -1.40
CA GLU A 94 1.06 -5.73 -2.83
C GLU A 94 1.47 -4.36 -3.37
N SER A 95 0.70 -3.31 -3.07
CA SER A 95 0.95 -1.98 -3.62
C SER A 95 2.28 -1.35 -3.22
N ILE A 96 2.85 -1.76 -2.08
CA ILE A 96 4.14 -1.24 -1.61
C ILE A 96 5.31 -2.08 -2.16
N VAL A 97 5.16 -3.41 -2.14
CA VAL A 97 6.24 -4.32 -2.59
C VAL A 97 6.38 -4.32 -4.12
N ILE A 98 5.29 -4.07 -4.85
CA ILE A 98 5.32 -4.09 -6.32
C ILE A 98 6.05 -2.88 -6.91
N ASP A 99 6.12 -1.75 -6.20
CA ASP A 99 6.76 -0.54 -6.71
C ASP A 99 8.27 -0.74 -6.98
N PRO A 100 9.11 -1.21 -6.03
CA PRO A 100 10.50 -1.52 -6.32
C PRO A 100 10.68 -2.63 -7.36
N ILE A 101 9.81 -3.65 -7.35
CA ILE A 101 9.88 -4.76 -8.32
C ILE A 101 9.56 -4.27 -9.73
N GLY A 102 8.55 -3.44 -9.88
CA GLY A 102 8.16 -2.88 -11.17
C GLY A 102 9.18 -1.86 -11.69
N ALA A 103 9.77 -1.04 -10.81
CA ALA A 103 10.86 -0.15 -11.18
C ALA A 103 12.06 -0.94 -11.70
N LEU A 104 12.49 -1.99 -10.99
CA LEU A 104 13.57 -2.88 -11.45
C LEU A 104 13.25 -3.51 -12.82
N LEU A 105 12.04 -4.03 -13.01
CA LEU A 105 11.63 -4.63 -14.29
C LEU A 105 11.65 -3.60 -15.42
N ALA A 106 11.23 -2.37 -15.16
CA ALA A 106 11.24 -1.28 -16.12
C ALA A 106 12.67 -0.86 -16.49
N VAL A 107 13.60 -0.75 -15.51
CA VAL A 107 15.02 -0.48 -15.74
C VAL A 107 15.63 -1.55 -16.62
N ILE A 108 15.47 -2.83 -16.28
CA ILE A 108 16.01 -3.93 -17.08
C ILE A 108 15.48 -3.88 -18.51
N THR A 109 14.18 -3.66 -18.69
CA THR A 109 13.59 -3.58 -20.03
C THR A 109 14.13 -2.38 -20.82
N PHE A 110 14.35 -1.26 -20.15
CA PHE A 110 14.92 -0.05 -20.72
C PHE A 110 16.37 -0.28 -21.17
N GLU A 111 17.21 -0.90 -20.34
CA GLU A 111 18.60 -1.22 -20.68
C GLU A 111 18.70 -2.22 -21.84
N VAL A 112 17.84 -3.24 -21.86
CA VAL A 112 17.75 -4.18 -22.98
C VAL A 112 17.37 -3.45 -24.27
N LEU A 113 16.48 -2.48 -24.21
CA LEU A 113 16.05 -1.70 -25.38
C LEU A 113 17.17 -0.82 -25.94
N LEU A 114 17.96 -0.18 -25.07
CA LEU A 114 19.03 0.75 -25.48
C LEU A 114 20.35 0.05 -25.77
N LEU A 115 20.77 -0.85 -24.90
CA LEU A 115 22.12 -1.45 -24.92
C LEU A 115 22.17 -2.85 -25.55
N GLY A 116 21.01 -3.40 -25.93
CA GLY A 116 20.92 -4.74 -26.50
C GLY A 116 21.14 -5.87 -25.49
N GLY A 117 21.00 -5.57 -24.21
CA GLY A 117 21.13 -6.52 -23.11
C GLY A 117 22.58 -6.68 -22.65
N GLY A 118 23.03 -5.84 -21.75
CA GLY A 118 24.26 -6.00 -20.98
C GLY A 118 24.16 -7.15 -19.97
N ASP A 119 24.97 -7.12 -18.92
CA ASP A 119 24.93 -8.11 -17.83
C ASP A 119 23.70 -7.92 -16.92
N ILE A 120 22.48 -8.17 -17.46
CA ILE A 120 21.19 -8.02 -16.77
C ILE A 120 21.21 -8.64 -15.37
N LEU A 121 21.85 -9.83 -15.25
CA LEU A 121 21.97 -10.51 -13.96
C LEU A 121 22.85 -9.75 -12.98
N ALA A 122 23.90 -9.08 -13.44
CA ALA A 122 24.76 -8.26 -12.61
C ALA A 122 24.01 -7.01 -12.13
N ASP A 123 23.31 -6.33 -13.03
CA ASP A 123 22.54 -5.11 -12.71
C ASP A 123 21.40 -5.40 -11.74
N MET A 124 20.62 -6.48 -11.98
CA MET A 124 19.61 -6.97 -11.03
C MET A 124 20.20 -7.30 -9.65
N THR A 125 21.33 -8.00 -9.65
CA THR A 125 21.99 -8.40 -8.41
C THR A 125 22.48 -7.16 -7.66
N GLN A 126 23.08 -6.22 -8.36
CA GLN A 126 23.56 -4.95 -7.78
C GLN A 126 22.41 -4.13 -7.22
N PHE A 127 21.30 -3.93 -7.97
CA PHE A 127 20.10 -3.26 -7.50
C PHE A 127 19.58 -3.85 -6.18
N ILE A 128 19.40 -5.18 -6.15
CA ILE A 128 18.86 -5.88 -4.97
C ILE A 128 19.82 -5.78 -3.81
N ILE A 129 21.10 -6.09 -4.01
CA ILE A 129 22.11 -6.08 -2.94
C ILE A 129 22.27 -4.67 -2.37
N VAL A 130 22.45 -3.66 -3.22
CA VAL A 130 22.64 -2.26 -2.78
C VAL A 130 21.39 -1.80 -2.02
N GLY A 131 20.19 -1.98 -2.59
CA GLY A 131 18.94 -1.56 -1.94
C GLY A 131 18.73 -2.22 -0.58
N LEU A 132 18.93 -3.54 -0.48
CA LEU A 132 18.80 -4.28 0.77
C LEU A 132 19.85 -3.89 1.81
N LEU A 133 21.14 -3.84 1.41
CA LEU A 133 22.23 -3.56 2.35
C LEU A 133 22.19 -2.12 2.85
N VAL A 134 22.03 -1.15 1.96
CA VAL A 134 21.95 0.27 2.34
C VAL A 134 20.72 0.53 3.20
N GLY A 135 19.54 0.05 2.79
CA GLY A 135 18.31 0.21 3.55
C GLY A 135 18.40 -0.42 4.95
N ALA A 136 18.87 -1.66 5.04
CA ALA A 136 19.01 -2.37 6.33
C ALA A 136 20.09 -1.75 7.22
N ALA A 137 21.25 -1.37 6.68
CA ALA A 137 22.34 -0.76 7.44
C ALA A 137 21.92 0.57 8.07
N ILE A 138 21.27 1.43 7.28
CA ILE A 138 20.79 2.73 7.77
C ILE A 138 19.64 2.52 8.78
N ALA A 139 18.75 1.55 8.55
CA ALA A 139 17.69 1.21 9.51
C ALA A 139 18.26 0.75 10.86
N PHE A 140 19.29 -0.09 10.82
CA PHE A 140 19.97 -0.55 12.04
C PHE A 140 20.63 0.62 12.79
N ALA A 141 21.39 1.46 12.08
CA ALA A 141 22.04 2.64 12.67
C ALA A 141 21.00 3.61 13.26
N ALA A 142 19.90 3.86 12.55
CA ALA A 142 18.80 4.70 13.02
C ALA A 142 18.11 4.11 14.26
N SER A 143 17.85 2.81 14.27
CA SER A 143 17.25 2.12 15.42
C SER A 143 18.14 2.24 16.67
N GLU A 144 19.45 2.14 16.49
CA GLU A 144 20.41 2.25 17.59
C GLU A 144 20.51 3.71 18.09
N ALA A 145 20.52 4.70 17.18
CA ALA A 145 20.50 6.11 17.56
C ALA A 145 19.23 6.50 18.34
N LEU A 146 18.07 6.00 17.93
CA LEU A 146 16.80 6.20 18.62
C LEU A 146 16.78 5.50 19.98
N ARG A 147 17.30 4.26 20.07
CA ARG A 147 17.39 3.49 21.30
C ARG A 147 18.24 4.18 22.36
N HIS A 148 19.35 4.76 21.97
CA HIS A 148 20.26 5.49 22.87
C HIS A 148 19.83 6.94 23.13
N HIS A 149 18.65 7.36 22.65
CA HIS A 149 18.12 8.72 22.79
C HIS A 149 19.07 9.82 22.27
N TRP A 150 19.91 9.49 21.25
CA TRP A 150 20.77 10.49 20.60
C TRP A 150 19.94 11.54 19.85
N VAL A 151 18.71 11.17 19.47
CA VAL A 151 17.76 12.04 18.78
C VAL A 151 16.63 12.41 19.74
N PRO A 152 16.50 13.70 20.13
CA PRO A 152 15.39 14.18 20.96
C PRO A 152 14.03 13.88 20.30
N GLU A 153 13.00 13.62 21.10
CA GLU A 153 11.68 13.20 20.59
C GLU A 153 11.09 14.16 19.54
N HIS A 154 11.22 15.47 19.78
CA HIS A 154 10.70 16.50 18.87
C HIS A 154 11.45 16.57 17.53
N LEU A 155 12.66 16.03 17.42
CA LEU A 155 13.44 15.94 16.17
C LEU A 155 13.29 14.59 15.45
N GLN A 156 12.70 13.57 16.07
CA GLN A 156 12.53 12.25 15.45
C GLN A 156 11.81 12.29 14.11
N PRO A 157 10.76 13.11 13.89
CA PRO A 157 10.11 13.22 12.59
C PRO A 157 11.07 13.68 11.48
N LEU A 158 11.84 14.75 11.74
CA LEU A 158 12.82 15.28 10.78
C LEU A 158 13.99 14.31 10.57
N PHE A 159 14.43 13.64 11.61
CA PHE A 159 15.44 12.59 11.53
C PHE A 159 14.97 11.46 10.61
N GLY A 160 13.71 11.00 10.73
CA GLY A 160 13.13 9.98 9.88
C GLY A 160 13.18 10.36 8.39
N LEU A 161 12.78 11.60 8.04
CA LEU A 161 12.88 12.10 6.67
C LEU A 161 14.33 12.20 6.19
N SER A 162 15.22 12.70 7.05
CA SER A 162 16.64 12.89 6.69
C SER A 162 17.31 11.56 6.37
N ILE A 163 17.09 10.53 7.17
CA ILE A 163 17.67 9.19 6.91
C ILE A 163 17.04 8.53 5.68
N ALA A 164 15.76 8.77 5.38
CA ALA A 164 15.14 8.27 4.16
C ALA A 164 15.74 8.92 2.92
N LEU A 165 15.93 10.24 2.92
CA LEU A 165 16.64 10.95 1.85
C LEU A 165 18.09 10.46 1.69
N PHE A 166 18.80 10.30 2.79
CA PHE A 166 20.18 9.82 2.78
C PHE A 166 20.28 8.40 2.25
N ALA A 167 19.39 7.49 2.66
CA ALA A 167 19.33 6.13 2.15
C ALA A 167 19.04 6.11 0.64
N PHE A 168 18.08 6.92 0.19
CA PHE A 168 17.75 7.06 -1.22
C PHE A 168 18.98 7.50 -2.03
N MET A 169 19.61 8.61 -1.63
CA MET A 169 20.74 9.19 -2.37
C MET A 169 21.95 8.26 -2.43
N ILE A 170 22.30 7.60 -1.33
CA ILE A 170 23.42 6.66 -1.30
C ILE A 170 23.13 5.46 -2.21
N ALA A 171 21.97 4.83 -2.05
CA ALA A 171 21.66 3.65 -2.84
C ALA A 171 21.58 3.99 -4.33
N ASP A 172 20.89 5.07 -4.71
CA ASP A 172 20.71 5.50 -6.09
C ASP A 172 22.04 5.89 -6.77
N SER A 173 23.00 6.42 -5.99
CA SER A 173 24.34 6.70 -6.50
C SER A 173 25.21 5.45 -6.74
N LEU A 174 24.90 4.33 -6.07
CA LEU A 174 25.62 3.08 -6.21
C LEU A 174 25.00 2.15 -7.27
N ALA A 175 23.69 2.18 -7.40
CA ALA A 175 22.94 1.45 -8.42
C ALA A 175 21.68 2.22 -8.77
N GLN A 176 21.43 2.45 -10.05
CA GLN A 176 20.29 3.21 -10.55
C GLN A 176 18.97 2.65 -10.01
N GLU A 177 18.05 3.55 -9.56
CA GLU A 177 16.74 3.24 -9.00
C GLU A 177 16.76 2.39 -7.70
N SER A 178 17.93 1.91 -7.22
CA SER A 178 18.00 1.13 -5.97
C SER A 178 17.62 1.94 -4.73
N GLY A 179 17.60 3.27 -4.84
CA GLY A 179 17.09 4.17 -3.80
C GLY A 179 15.65 3.89 -3.40
N LEU A 180 14.78 3.46 -4.34
CA LEU A 180 13.40 3.09 -4.06
C LEU A 180 13.31 1.83 -3.17
N LEU A 181 14.13 0.83 -3.47
CA LEU A 181 14.21 -0.39 -2.66
C LEU A 181 14.81 -0.08 -1.28
N ALA A 182 15.88 0.72 -1.22
CA ALA A 182 16.55 1.06 0.04
C ALA A 182 15.62 1.80 1.01
N THR A 183 14.83 2.76 0.53
CA THR A 183 13.86 3.49 1.36
C THR A 183 12.72 2.60 1.83
N THR A 184 12.24 1.69 0.98
CA THR A 184 11.23 0.68 1.36
C THR A 184 11.76 -0.25 2.46
N VAL A 185 12.97 -0.77 2.28
CA VAL A 185 13.63 -1.66 3.26
C VAL A 185 13.92 -0.93 4.56
N LEU A 186 14.38 0.32 4.50
CA LEU A 186 14.57 1.17 5.67
C LEU A 186 13.28 1.32 6.47
N GLY A 187 12.19 1.73 5.82
CA GLY A 187 10.88 1.88 6.45
C GLY A 187 10.38 0.56 7.06
N PHE A 188 10.42 -0.52 6.28
CA PHE A 188 10.01 -1.85 6.72
C PHE A 188 10.80 -2.35 7.95
N THR A 189 12.12 -2.18 7.94
CA THR A 189 12.98 -2.60 9.05
C THR A 189 12.68 -1.79 10.31
N LEU A 190 12.50 -0.46 10.18
CA LEU A 190 12.12 0.40 11.31
C LEU A 190 10.72 0.07 11.85
N ALA A 191 9.77 -0.35 11.02
CA ALA A 191 8.43 -0.74 11.45
C ALA A 191 8.40 -2.05 12.25
N ASN A 192 9.29 -2.99 11.92
CA ASN A 192 9.29 -4.35 12.48
C ASN A 192 10.35 -4.57 13.58
N GLN A 193 11.17 -3.57 13.88
CA GLN A 193 12.10 -3.63 15.01
C GLN A 193 11.37 -3.34 16.34
N THR A 194 11.89 -3.90 17.44
CA THR A 194 11.31 -3.76 18.79
C THR A 194 12.17 -2.89 19.73
N ARG A 195 13.29 -2.33 19.23
CA ARG A 195 14.32 -1.66 20.03
C ARG A 195 14.02 -0.22 20.35
N ALA A 196 13.30 0.50 19.46
CA ALA A 196 13.01 1.92 19.58
C ALA A 196 11.58 2.23 19.18
N ARG A 197 11.05 3.33 19.72
CA ARG A 197 9.73 3.87 19.32
C ARG A 197 9.86 4.67 18.03
N THR A 198 8.97 4.41 17.08
CA THR A 198 8.95 5.07 15.76
C THR A 198 7.64 5.82 15.49
N GLU A 199 6.77 5.95 16.50
CA GLU A 199 5.42 6.51 16.36
C GLU A 199 5.42 7.93 15.79
N HIS A 200 6.31 8.80 16.29
CA HIS A 200 6.44 10.18 15.81
C HIS A 200 6.92 10.24 14.35
N ILE A 201 7.81 9.32 13.95
CA ILE A 201 8.30 9.21 12.57
C ILE A 201 7.14 8.77 11.67
N VAL A 202 6.37 7.75 12.05
CA VAL A 202 5.24 7.23 11.28
C VAL A 202 4.18 8.29 11.05
N GLN A 203 3.71 8.95 12.13
CA GLN A 203 2.66 9.98 12.05
C GLN A 203 3.06 11.15 11.14
N PHE A 204 4.29 11.61 11.26
CA PHE A 204 4.78 12.71 10.44
C PHE A 204 4.96 12.30 8.98
N SER A 205 5.52 11.11 8.74
CA SER A 205 5.70 10.57 7.38
C SER A 205 4.37 10.40 6.65
N GLU A 206 3.30 10.03 7.36
CA GLU A 206 1.96 9.94 6.79
C GLU A 206 1.44 11.29 6.29
N VAL A 207 1.62 12.36 7.07
CA VAL A 207 1.26 13.73 6.65
C VAL A 207 2.06 14.16 5.43
N VAL A 208 3.39 13.91 5.45
CA VAL A 208 4.29 14.24 4.33
C VAL A 208 3.89 13.47 3.07
N ARG A 209 3.54 12.18 3.20
CA ARG A 209 3.04 11.37 2.07
C ARG A 209 1.83 12.01 1.40
N VAL A 210 0.80 12.39 2.16
CA VAL A 210 -0.42 13.00 1.60
C VAL A 210 -0.08 14.27 0.82
N LEU A 211 0.79 15.12 1.38
CA LEU A 211 1.25 16.34 0.72
C LEU A 211 2.03 16.01 -0.57
N LEU A 212 2.99 15.09 -0.51
CA LEU A 212 3.81 14.70 -1.67
C LEU A 212 2.96 14.09 -2.79
N ILE A 213 1.97 13.26 -2.47
CA ILE A 213 1.04 12.70 -3.45
C ILE A 213 0.34 13.83 -4.21
N GLY A 214 -0.26 14.80 -3.50
CA GLY A 214 -0.94 15.93 -4.11
C GLY A 214 -0.02 16.76 -5.01
N VAL A 215 1.17 17.12 -4.52
CA VAL A 215 2.17 17.89 -5.27
C VAL A 215 2.64 17.14 -6.51
N LEU A 216 2.92 15.83 -6.39
CA LEU A 216 3.37 15.02 -7.53
C LEU A 216 2.31 14.92 -8.62
N PHE A 217 1.04 14.68 -8.24
CA PHE A 217 -0.04 14.65 -9.23
C PHE A 217 -0.20 15.97 -9.97
N ILE A 218 -0.09 17.12 -9.27
CA ILE A 218 -0.15 18.45 -9.89
C ILE A 218 1.03 18.65 -10.84
N ILE A 219 2.25 18.37 -10.40
CA ILE A 219 3.46 18.56 -11.22
C ILE A 219 3.44 17.67 -12.47
N LEU A 220 3.09 16.40 -12.31
CA LEU A 220 3.04 15.45 -13.42
C LEU A 220 1.92 15.80 -14.40
N SER A 221 0.75 16.20 -13.90
CA SER A 221 -0.36 16.64 -14.75
C SER A 221 -0.04 17.92 -15.52
N ALA A 222 0.67 18.87 -14.89
CA ALA A 222 1.08 20.13 -15.51
C ALA A 222 2.11 19.96 -16.65
N ARG A 223 2.82 18.83 -16.69
CA ARG A 223 3.76 18.52 -17.79
C ARG A 223 3.08 18.03 -19.06
N LEU A 224 1.81 17.59 -18.97
CA LEU A 224 1.08 17.13 -20.13
C LEU A 224 0.56 18.33 -20.95
N THR A 225 0.97 18.41 -22.19
CA THR A 225 0.42 19.40 -23.12
C THR A 225 -0.88 18.87 -23.75
N THR A 226 -1.77 19.78 -24.17
CA THR A 226 -3.03 19.42 -24.84
C THR A 226 -2.82 18.68 -26.16
N GLU A 227 -1.66 18.85 -26.81
CA GLU A 227 -1.27 18.11 -28.01
C GLU A 227 -0.88 16.67 -27.70
N GLN A 228 -0.18 16.44 -26.58
CA GLN A 228 0.18 15.11 -26.08
C GLN A 228 -1.04 14.34 -25.53
N LEU A 229 -2.11 15.03 -25.12
CA LEU A 229 -3.38 14.41 -24.75
C LEU A 229 -4.17 13.86 -25.96
N ARG A 230 -3.75 14.16 -27.19
CA ARG A 230 -4.23 13.49 -28.42
C ARG A 230 -3.55 12.12 -28.60
N VAL A 231 -3.35 11.40 -27.50
CA VAL A 231 -2.90 10.01 -27.48
C VAL A 231 -3.79 9.18 -28.38
N ASP A 232 -3.26 8.13 -28.95
CA ASP A 232 -4.01 7.03 -29.54
C ASP A 232 -5.06 6.53 -28.53
N LEU A 233 -6.22 7.20 -28.53
CA LEU A 233 -7.32 6.94 -27.60
C LEU A 233 -7.79 5.49 -27.68
N PRO A 234 -7.91 4.86 -28.86
CA PRO A 234 -8.20 3.44 -29.03
C PRO A 234 -7.19 2.53 -28.32
N GLY A 235 -5.89 2.78 -28.50
CA GLY A 235 -4.82 2.01 -27.86
C GLY A 235 -4.84 2.15 -26.34
N ALA A 236 -5.00 3.36 -25.83
CA ALA A 236 -5.12 3.62 -24.38
C ALA A 236 -6.34 2.92 -23.77
N ILE A 237 -7.50 2.99 -24.42
CA ILE A 237 -8.74 2.32 -23.95
C ILE A 237 -8.55 0.80 -23.98
N ALA A 238 -8.01 0.24 -25.07
CA ALA A 238 -7.75 -1.19 -25.19
C ALA A 238 -6.84 -1.67 -24.06
N LEU A 239 -5.78 -0.91 -23.76
CA LEU A 239 -4.82 -1.22 -22.71
C LEU A 239 -5.47 -1.14 -21.31
N ILE A 240 -6.25 -0.11 -21.02
CA ILE A 240 -7.01 0.00 -19.77
C ILE A 240 -7.94 -1.20 -19.59
N LEU A 241 -8.76 -1.51 -20.62
CA LEU A 241 -9.70 -2.63 -20.57
C LEU A 241 -8.98 -3.97 -20.40
N ALA A 242 -7.87 -4.19 -21.09
CA ALA A 242 -7.08 -5.40 -20.96
C ALA A 242 -6.47 -5.56 -19.55
N LEU A 243 -5.95 -4.47 -18.99
CA LEU A 243 -5.40 -4.50 -17.63
C LEU A 243 -6.47 -4.76 -16.56
N VAL A 244 -7.63 -4.13 -16.70
CA VAL A 244 -8.73 -4.22 -15.73
C VAL A 244 -9.49 -5.55 -15.87
N LEU A 245 -9.83 -5.98 -17.08
CA LEU A 245 -10.73 -7.11 -17.33
C LEU A 245 -10.01 -8.43 -17.57
N ILE A 246 -8.73 -8.41 -17.95
CA ILE A 246 -7.98 -9.61 -18.30
C ILE A 246 -6.78 -9.80 -17.37
N ALA A 247 -5.84 -8.86 -17.36
CA ALA A 247 -4.58 -9.02 -16.65
C ALA A 247 -4.79 -9.18 -15.13
N ARG A 248 -5.56 -8.29 -14.52
CA ARG A 248 -5.81 -8.33 -13.08
C ARG A 248 -6.60 -9.57 -12.65
N PRO A 249 -7.72 -9.94 -13.26
CA PRO A 249 -8.43 -11.18 -12.92
C PRO A 249 -7.58 -12.43 -13.09
N LEU A 250 -6.79 -12.53 -14.16
CA LEU A 250 -5.89 -13.68 -14.37
C LEU A 250 -4.77 -13.74 -13.33
N ALA A 251 -4.15 -12.59 -13.01
CA ALA A 251 -3.13 -12.51 -11.97
C ALA A 251 -3.67 -12.95 -10.60
N VAL A 252 -4.86 -12.48 -10.22
CA VAL A 252 -5.51 -12.86 -8.97
C VAL A 252 -5.94 -14.33 -9.00
N ALA A 253 -6.52 -14.83 -10.09
CA ALA A 253 -6.91 -16.23 -10.21
C ALA A 253 -5.69 -17.18 -10.07
N ALA A 254 -4.57 -16.87 -10.75
CA ALA A 254 -3.34 -17.64 -10.63
C ALA A 254 -2.76 -17.61 -9.20
N SER A 255 -2.78 -16.43 -8.55
CA SER A 255 -2.18 -16.24 -7.24
C SER A 255 -3.03 -16.81 -6.10
N THR A 256 -4.35 -16.86 -6.27
CA THR A 256 -5.29 -17.32 -5.23
C THR A 256 -5.77 -18.76 -5.42
N TRP A 257 -5.30 -19.49 -6.43
CA TRP A 257 -5.78 -20.85 -6.80
C TRP A 257 -5.90 -21.83 -5.63
N ARG A 258 -4.96 -21.77 -4.68
CA ARG A 258 -4.94 -22.66 -3.49
C ARG A 258 -5.01 -21.85 -2.18
N SER A 259 -5.59 -20.67 -2.21
CA SER A 259 -5.76 -19.84 -1.00
C SER A 259 -7.06 -20.19 -0.28
N LYS A 260 -7.12 -19.79 1.00
CA LYS A 260 -8.34 -19.91 1.83
C LYS A 260 -9.30 -18.75 1.63
N LEU A 261 -8.99 -17.82 0.70
CA LEU A 261 -9.84 -16.67 0.41
C LEU A 261 -11.17 -17.11 -0.18
N SER A 262 -12.25 -16.50 0.26
CA SER A 262 -13.59 -16.66 -0.31
C SER A 262 -13.63 -16.15 -1.75
N TRP A 263 -14.63 -16.59 -2.52
CA TRP A 263 -14.78 -16.10 -3.89
C TRP A 263 -15.07 -14.59 -3.95
N GLN A 264 -15.75 -14.07 -2.93
CA GLN A 264 -16.03 -12.63 -2.79
C GLN A 264 -14.72 -11.84 -2.60
N GLU A 265 -13.83 -12.30 -1.71
CA GLU A 265 -12.52 -11.69 -1.48
C GLU A 265 -11.65 -11.73 -2.73
N ARG A 266 -11.64 -12.85 -3.47
CA ARG A 266 -10.92 -12.98 -4.74
C ARG A 266 -11.50 -12.02 -5.79
N SER A 267 -12.81 -11.88 -5.87
CA SER A 267 -13.47 -10.96 -6.80
C SER A 267 -13.15 -9.51 -6.48
N LEU A 268 -13.08 -9.14 -5.21
CA LEU A 268 -12.69 -7.79 -4.80
C LEU A 268 -11.22 -7.53 -5.10
N LEU A 269 -10.32 -8.48 -4.84
CA LEU A 269 -8.91 -8.38 -5.23
C LEU A 269 -8.73 -8.23 -6.74
N ALA A 270 -9.51 -8.98 -7.54
CA ALA A 270 -9.51 -8.88 -8.99
C ALA A 270 -10.07 -7.54 -9.50
N GLY A 271 -10.93 -6.89 -8.73
CA GLY A 271 -11.50 -5.58 -9.05
C GLY A 271 -10.66 -4.39 -8.61
N VAL A 272 -9.40 -4.56 -8.16
CA VAL A 272 -8.58 -3.45 -7.64
C VAL A 272 -7.12 -3.62 -8.01
N ALA A 273 -6.62 -2.76 -8.90
CA ALA A 273 -5.19 -2.58 -9.17
C ALA A 273 -4.94 -1.23 -9.86
N PRO A 274 -5.19 -0.10 -9.19
CA PRO A 274 -4.96 1.21 -9.79
C PRO A 274 -3.47 1.42 -10.03
N ARG A 275 -3.12 2.04 -11.16
CA ARG A 275 -1.74 2.37 -11.48
C ARG A 275 -1.32 3.63 -10.72
N GLY A 276 -0.05 3.64 -10.27
CA GLY A 276 0.46 4.68 -9.36
C GLY A 276 1.34 5.72 -10.03
N ILE A 277 1.75 6.71 -9.23
CA ILE A 277 2.62 7.82 -9.64
C ILE A 277 4.03 7.31 -10.05
N VAL A 278 4.51 6.23 -9.45
CA VAL A 278 5.82 5.64 -9.79
C VAL A 278 5.88 5.29 -11.27
N ALA A 279 4.81 4.68 -11.83
CA ALA A 279 4.72 4.38 -13.26
C ALA A 279 4.83 5.66 -14.12
N ALA A 280 4.16 6.75 -13.73
CA ALA A 280 4.25 8.03 -14.45
C ALA A 280 5.66 8.65 -14.39
N SER A 281 6.30 8.57 -13.21
CA SER A 281 7.67 9.06 -13.01
C SER A 281 8.67 8.32 -13.88
N VAL A 282 8.68 7.00 -13.81
CA VAL A 282 9.59 6.14 -14.58
C VAL A 282 9.35 6.32 -16.09
N ALA A 283 8.09 6.34 -16.53
CA ALA A 283 7.74 6.59 -17.92
C ALA A 283 8.28 7.95 -18.42
N SER A 284 8.15 9.00 -17.60
CA SER A 284 8.62 10.33 -17.97
C SER A 284 10.15 10.43 -18.09
N VAL A 285 10.88 9.78 -17.19
CA VAL A 285 12.35 9.75 -17.22
C VAL A 285 12.83 8.96 -18.44
N PHE A 286 12.31 7.75 -18.64
CA PHE A 286 12.72 6.90 -19.75
C PHE A 286 12.30 7.47 -21.10
N ALA A 287 11.13 8.10 -21.20
CA ALA A 287 10.72 8.78 -22.44
C ALA A 287 11.70 9.87 -22.84
N LEU A 288 12.17 10.70 -21.90
CA LEU A 288 13.15 11.74 -22.18
C LEU A 288 14.49 11.16 -22.65
N GLU A 289 14.97 10.11 -22.00
CA GLU A 289 16.25 9.48 -22.34
C GLU A 289 16.17 8.79 -23.71
N LEU A 290 15.07 8.06 -23.97
CA LEU A 290 14.82 7.44 -25.29
C LEU A 290 14.67 8.46 -26.42
N GLN A 291 14.08 9.65 -26.15
CA GLN A 291 14.02 10.75 -27.11
C GLN A 291 15.41 11.29 -27.42
N HIS A 292 16.28 11.43 -26.41
CA HIS A 292 17.69 11.84 -26.63
C HIS A 292 18.45 10.85 -27.49
N GLU A 293 18.20 9.56 -27.34
CA GLU A 293 18.78 8.48 -28.13
C GLU A 293 18.08 8.29 -29.51
N GLY A 294 17.04 9.08 -29.81
CA GLY A 294 16.36 9.06 -31.11
C GLY A 294 15.46 7.84 -31.34
N VAL A 295 14.98 7.20 -30.26
CA VAL A 295 14.07 6.04 -30.37
C VAL A 295 12.70 6.53 -30.80
N ALA A 296 12.18 5.98 -31.90
CA ALA A 296 10.87 6.35 -32.44
C ALA A 296 9.74 5.94 -31.48
N GLY A 297 8.77 6.83 -31.28
CA GLY A 297 7.61 6.63 -30.41
C GLY A 297 7.89 6.91 -28.92
N ALA A 298 9.09 7.36 -28.56
CA ALA A 298 9.43 7.68 -27.16
C ALA A 298 8.54 8.80 -26.58
N GLU A 299 8.11 9.74 -27.42
CA GLU A 299 7.20 10.83 -27.04
C GLU A 299 5.79 10.33 -26.65
N GLU A 300 5.36 9.16 -27.10
CA GLU A 300 4.04 8.61 -26.84
C GLU A 300 4.00 7.84 -25.49
N LEU A 301 5.14 7.44 -24.94
CA LEU A 301 5.23 6.62 -23.73
C LEU A 301 4.59 7.31 -22.53
N THR A 302 4.97 8.55 -22.24
CA THR A 302 4.47 9.30 -21.09
C THR A 302 2.97 9.56 -21.16
N PRO A 303 2.41 10.10 -22.28
CA PRO A 303 0.98 10.30 -22.43
C PRO A 303 0.17 9.01 -22.33
N LEU A 304 0.64 7.90 -22.92
CA LEU A 304 -0.02 6.61 -22.88
C LEU A 304 -0.12 6.07 -21.45
N VAL A 305 1.01 6.04 -20.75
CA VAL A 305 1.05 5.59 -19.34
C VAL A 305 0.15 6.46 -18.46
N PHE A 306 0.16 7.78 -18.69
CA PHE A 306 -0.66 8.71 -17.92
C PHE A 306 -2.16 8.49 -18.17
N ALA A 307 -2.57 8.27 -19.43
CA ALA A 307 -3.96 7.94 -19.78
C ALA A 307 -4.41 6.65 -19.07
N VAL A 308 -3.55 5.62 -19.01
CA VAL A 308 -3.82 4.37 -18.29
C VAL A 308 -3.95 4.60 -16.78
N ILE A 309 -3.10 5.45 -16.20
CA ILE A 309 -3.20 5.79 -14.76
C ILE A 309 -4.55 6.45 -14.48
N VAL A 310 -4.89 7.51 -15.20
CA VAL A 310 -6.17 8.24 -15.01
C VAL A 310 -7.36 7.31 -15.21
N GLY A 311 -7.35 6.50 -16.28
CA GLY A 311 -8.44 5.58 -16.58
C GLY A 311 -8.59 4.49 -15.50
N THR A 312 -7.51 3.88 -15.04
CA THR A 312 -7.57 2.84 -14.00
C THR A 312 -7.96 3.43 -12.64
N VAL A 313 -7.46 4.61 -12.28
CA VAL A 313 -7.85 5.31 -11.05
C VAL A 313 -9.33 5.67 -11.07
N ALA A 314 -9.85 6.16 -12.19
CA ALA A 314 -11.26 6.48 -12.33
C ALA A 314 -12.14 5.22 -12.22
N ILE A 315 -11.80 4.14 -12.93
CA ILE A 315 -12.56 2.89 -12.91
C ILE A 315 -12.57 2.29 -11.50
N TYR A 316 -11.42 2.16 -10.85
CA TYR A 316 -11.32 1.56 -9.53
C TYR A 316 -11.85 2.49 -8.44
N GLY A 317 -11.62 3.80 -8.55
CA GLY A 317 -12.12 4.79 -7.60
C GLY A 317 -13.64 4.83 -7.54
N LEU A 318 -14.30 4.79 -8.71
CA LEU A 318 -15.77 4.79 -8.79
C LEU A 318 -16.35 3.38 -8.60
N GLY A 319 -15.63 2.33 -9.02
CA GLY A 319 -16.13 0.96 -9.06
C GLY A 319 -15.94 0.16 -7.76
N MET A 320 -14.88 0.42 -6.99
CA MET A 320 -14.53 -0.40 -5.82
C MET A 320 -15.63 -0.36 -4.72
N GLY A 321 -16.17 0.81 -4.41
CA GLY A 321 -17.22 0.94 -3.40
C GLY A 321 -18.49 0.15 -3.74
N PRO A 322 -19.11 0.34 -4.90
CA PRO A 322 -20.23 -0.46 -5.37
C PRO A 322 -19.94 -1.96 -5.43
N LEU A 323 -18.73 -2.34 -5.91
CA LEU A 323 -18.31 -3.74 -5.99
C LEU A 323 -18.24 -4.37 -4.60
N ALA A 324 -17.57 -3.72 -3.64
CA ALA A 324 -17.43 -4.23 -2.28
C ALA A 324 -18.79 -4.36 -1.57
N ARG A 325 -19.70 -3.41 -1.77
CA ARG A 325 -21.07 -3.50 -1.26
C ARG A 325 -21.84 -4.68 -1.84
N ARG A 326 -21.76 -4.91 -3.17
CA ARG A 326 -22.41 -6.04 -3.84
C ARG A 326 -21.86 -7.38 -3.39
N LEU A 327 -20.57 -7.47 -3.10
CA LEU A 327 -19.92 -8.67 -2.60
C LEU A 327 -20.12 -8.89 -1.10
N GLY A 328 -20.75 -7.94 -0.39
CA GLY A 328 -20.93 -8.02 1.06
C GLY A 328 -19.64 -7.86 1.86
N LEU A 329 -18.59 -7.28 1.25
CA LEU A 329 -17.28 -7.09 1.87
C LEU A 329 -17.02 -5.64 2.31
N ALA A 330 -17.88 -4.69 1.92
CA ALA A 330 -17.84 -3.35 2.49
C ALA A 330 -18.47 -3.40 3.89
N GLU A 331 -17.81 -2.82 4.86
CA GLU A 331 -18.40 -2.66 6.19
C GLU A 331 -19.74 -1.93 6.06
N LYS A 332 -20.81 -2.62 6.43
CA LYS A 332 -22.08 -1.97 6.67
C LYS A 332 -21.90 -1.04 7.85
N HIS A 333 -22.48 0.13 7.80
CA HIS A 333 -22.52 1.17 8.81
C HIS A 333 -21.75 0.88 10.09
N GLN A 334 -20.80 1.73 10.46
CA GLN A 334 -20.07 1.65 11.73
C GLN A 334 -20.98 2.05 12.91
N GLU A 335 -22.09 1.33 13.07
CA GLU A 335 -23.03 1.55 14.15
C GLU A 335 -22.72 0.66 15.35
N GLY A 336 -21.74 -0.26 15.17
CA GLY A 336 -21.30 -1.15 16.24
C GLY A 336 -20.57 -0.42 17.35
N CYS A 337 -20.53 -1.04 18.52
CA CYS A 337 -19.97 -0.47 19.73
C CYS A 337 -18.85 -1.34 20.32
N LEU A 338 -17.69 -0.71 20.60
CA LEU A 338 -16.65 -1.27 21.45
C LEU A 338 -16.95 -0.89 22.90
N ILE A 339 -17.21 -1.88 23.75
CA ILE A 339 -17.41 -1.68 25.17
C ILE A 339 -16.11 -2.04 25.90
N LEU A 340 -15.55 -1.09 26.64
CA LEU A 340 -14.44 -1.36 27.55
C LEU A 340 -15.00 -1.77 28.91
N GLY A 341 -14.67 -2.99 29.30
CA GLY A 341 -15.28 -3.70 30.41
C GLY A 341 -16.11 -4.87 29.89
N ALA A 342 -16.22 -5.90 30.68
CA ALA A 342 -17.10 -7.06 30.45
C ALA A 342 -17.69 -7.61 31.74
N GLY A 343 -17.83 -6.76 32.76
CA GLY A 343 -18.51 -7.07 33.99
C GLY A 343 -20.05 -7.23 33.80
N THR A 344 -20.76 -7.36 34.86
CA THR A 344 -22.21 -7.66 34.81
C THR A 344 -23.00 -6.52 34.13
N VAL A 345 -22.66 -5.27 34.42
CA VAL A 345 -23.36 -4.10 33.88
C VAL A 345 -23.03 -3.93 32.40
N GLU A 346 -21.76 -4.02 32.04
CA GLU A 346 -21.30 -3.88 30.65
C GLU A 346 -21.87 -4.97 29.75
N ARG A 347 -22.01 -6.21 30.29
CA ARG A 347 -22.66 -7.30 29.55
C ARG A 347 -24.14 -7.02 29.35
N ALA A 348 -24.84 -6.55 30.36
CA ALA A 348 -26.26 -6.19 30.23
C ALA A 348 -26.50 -5.09 29.18
N ILE A 349 -25.63 -4.06 29.15
CA ILE A 349 -25.66 -3.01 28.13
C ILE A 349 -25.37 -3.61 26.75
N GLY A 350 -24.33 -4.44 26.64
CA GLY A 350 -23.94 -5.10 25.39
C GLY A 350 -25.03 -6.04 24.88
N ASP A 351 -25.75 -6.73 25.75
CA ASP A 351 -26.87 -7.60 25.39
C ASP A 351 -28.04 -6.77 24.84
N ALA A 352 -28.40 -5.68 25.50
CA ALA A 352 -29.46 -4.79 25.03
C ALA A 352 -29.13 -4.15 23.65
N LEU A 353 -27.89 -3.77 23.44
CA LEU A 353 -27.43 -3.26 22.14
C LEU A 353 -27.46 -4.34 21.05
N ALA A 354 -26.98 -5.53 21.36
CA ALA A 354 -26.97 -6.65 20.42
C ALA A 354 -28.40 -7.11 20.06
N ASP A 355 -29.32 -7.12 21.01
CA ASP A 355 -30.76 -7.45 20.78
C ASP A 355 -31.42 -6.39 19.89
N SER A 356 -30.90 -5.15 19.90
CA SER A 356 -31.29 -4.07 18.98
C SER A 356 -30.64 -4.16 17.62
N GLY A 357 -29.82 -5.19 17.33
CA GLY A 357 -29.12 -5.40 16.05
C GLY A 357 -27.80 -4.65 15.93
N VAL A 358 -27.29 -4.03 17.00
CA VAL A 358 -26.00 -3.34 17.02
C VAL A 358 -24.88 -4.35 17.24
N ALA A 359 -23.85 -4.32 16.39
CA ALA A 359 -22.66 -5.15 16.57
C ALA A 359 -21.89 -4.70 17.83
N VAL A 360 -21.59 -5.62 18.74
CA VAL A 360 -20.89 -5.33 19.99
C VAL A 360 -19.62 -6.15 20.10
N VAL A 361 -18.52 -5.49 20.47
CA VAL A 361 -17.27 -6.12 20.90
C VAL A 361 -16.96 -5.64 22.31
N MET A 362 -16.65 -6.57 23.21
CA MET A 362 -16.26 -6.24 24.58
C MET A 362 -14.77 -6.45 24.76
N ALA A 363 -14.07 -5.52 25.40
CA ALA A 363 -12.66 -5.65 25.71
C ALA A 363 -12.41 -5.56 27.21
N THR A 364 -11.69 -6.55 27.77
CA THR A 364 -11.41 -6.59 29.20
C THR A 364 -10.03 -7.18 29.49
N THR A 365 -9.43 -6.74 30.58
CA THR A 365 -8.21 -7.33 31.15
C THR A 365 -8.51 -8.40 32.20
N ASN A 366 -9.78 -8.56 32.59
CA ASN A 366 -10.21 -9.58 33.55
C ASN A 366 -10.53 -10.88 32.80
N ARG A 367 -9.82 -11.93 33.17
CA ARG A 367 -9.95 -13.25 32.53
C ARG A 367 -11.30 -13.90 32.77
N GLN A 368 -11.88 -13.70 33.96
CA GLN A 368 -13.18 -14.26 34.31
C GLN A 368 -14.29 -13.60 33.50
N ASP A 369 -14.31 -12.25 33.44
CA ASP A 369 -15.31 -11.50 32.70
C ASP A 369 -15.25 -11.83 31.20
N HIS A 370 -14.01 -11.98 30.65
CA HIS A 370 -13.82 -12.45 29.28
C HIS A 370 -14.46 -13.82 29.05
N TYR A 371 -14.20 -14.76 29.93
CA TYR A 371 -14.75 -16.11 29.82
C TYR A 371 -16.27 -16.11 29.87
N GLU A 372 -16.88 -15.39 30.82
CA GLU A 372 -18.32 -15.28 30.98
C GLU A 372 -19.00 -14.62 29.76
N ALA A 373 -18.43 -13.52 29.24
CA ALA A 373 -18.95 -12.87 28.05
C ALA A 373 -18.83 -13.76 26.79
N ARG A 374 -17.75 -14.53 26.68
CA ARG A 374 -17.55 -15.49 25.58
C ARG A 374 -18.53 -16.65 25.65
N MET A 375 -18.80 -17.17 26.85
CA MET A 375 -19.78 -18.23 27.05
C MET A 375 -21.21 -17.76 26.75
N ALA A 376 -21.50 -16.46 26.93
CA ALA A 376 -22.74 -15.82 26.50
C ALA A 376 -22.79 -15.56 24.98
N GLY A 377 -21.80 -16.03 24.18
CA GLY A 377 -21.78 -15.89 22.73
C GLY A 377 -21.38 -14.51 22.25
N ARG A 378 -20.79 -13.63 23.07
CA ARG A 378 -20.37 -12.28 22.70
C ARG A 378 -18.96 -12.27 22.12
N ARG A 379 -18.72 -11.38 21.14
CA ARG A 379 -17.38 -11.10 20.65
C ARG A 379 -16.59 -10.40 21.75
N THR A 380 -15.50 -11.01 22.19
CA THR A 380 -14.70 -10.48 23.30
C THR A 380 -13.22 -10.47 22.97
N PHE A 381 -12.53 -9.44 23.43
CA PHE A 381 -11.08 -9.31 23.41
C PHE A 381 -10.54 -9.36 24.83
N TYR A 382 -9.56 -10.25 25.07
CA TYR A 382 -8.84 -10.33 26.33
C TYR A 382 -7.47 -9.65 26.18
N GLY A 383 -7.30 -8.50 26.80
CA GLY A 383 -6.05 -7.75 26.75
C GLY A 383 -6.20 -6.29 27.13
N ASN A 384 -5.08 -5.61 27.24
CA ASN A 384 -5.06 -4.17 27.50
C ASN A 384 -5.28 -3.40 26.19
N VAL A 385 -6.40 -2.71 26.08
CA VAL A 385 -6.76 -1.87 24.92
C VAL A 385 -5.84 -0.66 24.73
N LEU A 386 -5.04 -0.32 25.73
CA LEU A 386 -4.00 0.72 25.65
C LEU A 386 -2.65 0.17 25.20
N ALA A 387 -2.52 -1.15 24.98
CA ALA A 387 -1.31 -1.75 24.48
C ALA A 387 -1.03 -1.32 23.05
N ARG A 388 0.26 -1.19 22.69
CA ARG A 388 0.72 -0.64 21.40
C ARG A 388 0.15 -1.37 20.19
N ASP A 389 0.05 -2.69 20.26
CA ASP A 389 -0.33 -3.56 19.13
C ASP A 389 -1.79 -4.05 19.21
N VAL A 390 -2.63 -3.43 20.05
CA VAL A 390 -4.01 -3.87 20.25
C VAL A 390 -4.83 -3.84 18.95
N ASP A 391 -4.53 -2.89 18.05
CA ASP A 391 -5.23 -2.72 16.78
C ASP A 391 -5.00 -3.94 15.83
N LEU A 392 -3.98 -4.75 16.09
CA LEU A 392 -3.69 -5.98 15.34
C LEU A 392 -4.52 -7.18 15.84
N ASP A 393 -4.89 -7.19 17.10
CA ASP A 393 -5.55 -8.31 17.75
C ASP A 393 -7.04 -8.04 18.00
N LEU A 394 -7.42 -6.76 18.14
CA LEU A 394 -8.78 -6.30 18.32
C LEU A 394 -9.48 -6.14 16.96
N ASP A 395 -10.41 -7.05 16.66
CA ASP A 395 -11.22 -6.96 15.44
C ASP A 395 -12.34 -5.93 15.61
N LEU A 396 -12.12 -4.74 15.04
CA LEU A 396 -13.06 -3.61 15.07
C LEU A 396 -13.99 -3.56 13.84
N ALA A 397 -14.08 -4.64 13.05
CA ALA A 397 -14.98 -4.69 11.90
C ALA A 397 -16.44 -4.39 12.28
N GLY A 398 -17.02 -3.35 11.67
CA GLY A 398 -18.39 -2.88 11.94
C GLY A 398 -18.54 -2.05 13.22
N ILE A 399 -17.46 -1.72 13.94
CA ILE A 399 -17.46 -0.93 15.17
C ILE A 399 -17.10 0.52 14.85
N GLY A 400 -17.96 1.46 15.24
CA GLY A 400 -17.75 2.89 15.01
C GLY A 400 -17.94 3.76 16.25
N ARG A 401 -18.24 3.15 17.40
CA ARG A 401 -18.45 3.89 18.65
C ARG A 401 -17.71 3.22 19.79
N LEU A 402 -17.29 4.01 20.78
CA LEU A 402 -16.66 3.56 22.01
C LEU A 402 -17.55 3.86 23.20
N LEU A 403 -17.77 2.85 24.04
CA LEU A 403 -18.32 2.98 25.38
C LEU A 403 -17.25 2.54 26.38
N ALA A 404 -16.56 3.49 27.00
CA ALA A 404 -15.57 3.23 28.02
C ALA A 404 -16.24 3.17 29.39
N LEU A 405 -16.51 1.95 29.87
CA LEU A 405 -17.31 1.69 31.08
C LEU A 405 -16.50 1.00 32.18
N THR A 406 -15.15 1.00 32.08
CA THR A 406 -14.35 0.36 33.13
C THR A 406 -14.47 1.14 34.46
N PRO A 407 -14.26 0.48 35.60
CA PRO A 407 -14.28 1.17 36.91
C PRO A 407 -13.16 2.19 37.09
N ASN A 408 -12.23 2.31 36.13
CA ASN A 408 -11.09 3.23 36.20
C ASN A 408 -11.26 4.35 35.18
N ASP A 409 -11.54 5.56 35.66
CA ASP A 409 -11.74 6.75 34.85
C ASP A 409 -10.51 7.17 34.05
N ASP A 410 -9.29 6.92 34.55
CA ASP A 410 -8.06 7.21 33.83
C ASP A 410 -7.93 6.31 32.60
N VAL A 411 -8.27 5.01 32.74
CA VAL A 411 -8.29 4.06 31.62
C VAL A 411 -9.34 4.48 30.58
N ASN A 412 -10.54 4.90 31.04
CA ASN A 412 -11.61 5.33 30.16
C ASN A 412 -11.20 6.58 29.36
N THR A 413 -10.58 7.55 30.03
CA THR A 413 -10.09 8.80 29.40
C THR A 413 -8.97 8.51 28.39
N LEU A 414 -7.97 7.71 28.76
CA LEU A 414 -6.88 7.31 27.87
C LEU A 414 -7.40 6.54 26.66
N ALA A 415 -8.33 5.64 26.87
CA ALA A 415 -8.93 4.87 25.77
C ALA A 415 -9.74 5.77 24.83
N SER A 416 -10.53 6.71 25.36
CA SER A 416 -11.27 7.68 24.55
C SER A 416 -10.33 8.52 23.69
N THR A 417 -9.23 8.99 24.26
CA THR A 417 -8.20 9.75 23.54
C THR A 417 -7.54 8.88 22.46
N ARG A 418 -7.20 7.64 22.78
CA ARG A 418 -6.56 6.71 21.84
C ARG A 418 -7.45 6.37 20.64
N PHE A 419 -8.74 6.10 20.89
CA PHE A 419 -9.67 5.68 19.85
C PHE A 419 -10.40 6.85 19.16
N SER A 420 -10.16 8.09 19.59
CA SER A 420 -10.71 9.29 18.95
C SER A 420 -10.37 9.39 17.45
N PRO A 421 -9.14 9.09 16.99
CA PRO A 421 -8.84 9.09 15.57
C PRO A 421 -9.56 7.98 14.79
N THR A 422 -9.92 6.88 15.46
CA THR A 422 -10.58 5.70 14.83
C THR A 422 -12.08 5.88 14.73
N PHE A 423 -12.73 6.45 15.75
CA PHE A 423 -14.20 6.54 15.86
C PHE A 423 -14.73 7.98 15.74
N GLY A 424 -13.87 8.96 15.57
CA GLY A 424 -14.23 10.37 15.67
C GLY A 424 -14.24 10.89 17.11
N GLY A 425 -14.23 12.22 17.27
CA GLY A 425 -14.31 12.82 18.59
C GLY A 425 -15.62 12.48 19.29
N ALA A 426 -15.60 12.37 20.61
CA ALA A 426 -16.81 12.20 21.41
C ALA A 426 -17.79 13.36 21.12
N GLU A 427 -18.99 13.04 20.64
CA GLU A 427 -20.13 13.94 20.71
C GLU A 427 -20.68 13.98 22.11
#